data_9920d739b251734d18dddb57625d3ed7
#
_entry.id   9920d739b251734d18dddb57625d3ed7
#
_cell.length_a   1.000
_cell.length_b   1.000
_cell.length_c   1.000
_cell.angle_alpha   90.00
_cell.angle_beta   90.00
_cell.angle_gamma   90.00
#
_symmetry.space_group_name_H-M   'P 1'
#
loop_
_entity.id
_entity.type
_entity.pdbx_description
1 polymer ?
#
loop_
_entity_poly.entity_id
_entity_poly.type
_entity_poly.pdbx_seq_one_letter_code
_entity_poly.pdbx_strand_id
1 'polypeptide(L)'
;MSRAMKTAAVLAAILLVAVTGCKSGGKAAEVPAVVIEPGLSYVDSLVGTGEEVKSGDYVLAHYTGWLQIEDEKTKKPVKGNKFDSSLDRGDPIAFPVGSGFVIPGWDKGLMGMKIGGKRTLIIAPELAYGVDGRPPVIPANSTLIFDISLVGLPKVDVQVQQEGTGAVAAPGDQIAVHYTGSLWKDGAVGEKFDSSLDRGEPFRFTLGAGMVIPGWDAGLRGLKVGTKARLIIPSVLGYGKRGTPGGPIPPDSDLVFDVELVEIAGK
;
A
#
# COMPACT_ATOMS: atom_id res chain seq x y z
N MET A 1 -34.66 -31.19 -29.41
CA MET A 1 -33.20 -31.28 -29.57
C MET A 1 -32.55 -30.44 -28.47
N SER A 2 -32.13 -31.11 -27.44
CA SER A 2 -31.61 -30.50 -26.22
C SER A 2 -30.09 -30.23 -26.39
N ARG A 3 -29.70 -28.96 -26.23
CA ARG A 3 -28.29 -28.54 -26.24
C ARG A 3 -27.78 -28.50 -24.81
N ALA A 4 -27.10 -29.56 -24.38
CA ALA A 4 -26.47 -29.66 -23.09
C ALA A 4 -25.34 -28.61 -22.98
N MET A 5 -25.50 -27.65 -22.05
CA MET A 5 -24.43 -26.75 -21.61
C MET A 5 -23.40 -27.60 -20.81
N LYS A 6 -22.22 -27.73 -21.36
CA LYS A 6 -21.06 -28.28 -20.64
C LYS A 6 -20.54 -27.21 -19.66
N THR A 7 -20.84 -27.40 -18.41
CA THR A 7 -20.23 -26.64 -17.29
C THR A 7 -18.77 -27.10 -17.16
N ALA A 8 -17.85 -26.27 -17.57
CA ALA A 8 -16.43 -26.51 -17.32
C ALA A 8 -16.16 -26.26 -15.83
N ALA A 9 -15.97 -27.34 -15.08
CA ALA A 9 -15.47 -27.28 -13.71
C ALA A 9 -13.98 -26.83 -13.78
N VAL A 10 -13.73 -25.61 -13.36
CA VAL A 10 -12.35 -25.14 -13.11
C VAL A 10 -11.86 -25.85 -11.85
N LEU A 11 -11.05 -26.91 -12.02
CA LEU A 11 -10.32 -27.51 -10.92
C LEU A 11 -9.35 -26.45 -10.38
N ALA A 12 -9.60 -25.96 -9.16
CA ALA A 12 -8.63 -25.16 -8.42
C ALA A 12 -7.42 -26.04 -8.11
N ALA A 13 -6.33 -25.84 -8.85
CA ALA A 13 -5.05 -26.46 -8.54
C ALA A 13 -4.55 -25.87 -7.21
N ILE A 14 -4.58 -26.69 -6.16
CA ILE A 14 -4.05 -26.32 -4.83
C ILE A 14 -2.55 -26.15 -4.97
N LEU A 15 -2.09 -24.90 -4.91
CA LEU A 15 -0.66 -24.58 -4.94
C LEU A 15 -0.05 -24.92 -3.59
N LEU A 16 0.87 -25.89 -3.58
CA LEU A 16 1.65 -26.26 -2.41
C LEU A 16 2.98 -25.50 -2.47
N VAL A 17 3.14 -24.49 -1.59
CA VAL A 17 4.43 -23.79 -1.44
C VAL A 17 5.25 -24.49 -0.36
N ALA A 18 6.43 -25.01 -0.74
CA ALA A 18 7.37 -25.56 0.23
C ALA A 18 8.05 -24.42 1.00
N VAL A 19 7.79 -24.35 2.30
CA VAL A 19 8.49 -23.42 3.22
C VAL A 19 9.79 -24.08 3.66
N THR A 20 10.94 -23.64 3.11
CA THR A 20 12.25 -24.08 3.56
C THR A 20 12.64 -23.33 4.84
N GLY A 21 12.39 -23.95 5.98
CA GLY A 21 12.84 -23.48 7.28
C GLY A 21 13.50 -24.61 8.08
N CYS A 22 14.77 -24.45 8.38
CA CYS A 22 15.64 -25.19 9.32
C CYS A 22 15.85 -26.71 9.12
N LYS A 23 17.13 -27.07 9.11
CA LYS A 23 17.69 -28.42 9.07
C LYS A 23 17.13 -29.33 10.17
N SER A 24 16.22 -30.17 9.82
CA SER A 24 16.02 -31.51 10.38
C SER A 24 15.24 -32.30 9.35
N GLY A 25 15.66 -33.50 9.00
CA GLY A 25 15.22 -34.31 7.85
C GLY A 25 13.76 -34.79 7.85
N GLY A 26 12.84 -33.87 8.04
CA GLY A 26 11.39 -34.05 7.88
C GLY A 26 10.92 -33.37 6.59
N LYS A 27 10.09 -34.05 5.79
CA LYS A 27 9.37 -33.47 4.67
C LYS A 27 8.67 -32.20 5.17
N ALA A 28 9.02 -31.03 4.60
CA ALA A 28 8.37 -29.76 4.98
C ALA A 28 6.85 -29.94 4.83
N ALA A 29 6.12 -29.66 5.90
CA ALA A 29 4.67 -29.72 5.87
C ALA A 29 4.19 -28.67 4.86
N GLU A 30 3.48 -29.11 3.82
CA GLU A 30 2.89 -28.23 2.83
C GLU A 30 1.72 -27.49 3.48
N VAL A 31 1.84 -26.17 3.64
CA VAL A 31 0.77 -25.31 4.16
C VAL A 31 -0.24 -25.09 3.00
N PRO A 32 -1.51 -25.46 3.16
CA PRO A 32 -2.48 -25.28 2.09
C PRO A 32 -2.73 -23.79 1.84
N ALA A 33 -2.87 -23.43 0.57
CA ALA A 33 -3.21 -22.07 0.20
C ALA A 33 -4.67 -21.75 0.59
N VAL A 34 -4.88 -20.55 1.12
CA VAL A 34 -6.21 -20.01 1.38
C VAL A 34 -6.68 -19.28 0.13
N VAL A 35 -7.83 -19.66 -0.40
CA VAL A 35 -8.45 -18.98 -1.55
C VAL A 35 -9.31 -17.83 -1.05
N ILE A 36 -9.03 -16.61 -1.49
CA ILE A 36 -9.83 -15.41 -1.19
C ILE A 36 -11.01 -15.35 -2.16
N GLU A 37 -10.70 -15.45 -3.47
CA GLU A 37 -11.66 -15.46 -4.57
C GLU A 37 -11.04 -16.17 -5.79
N PRO A 38 -11.80 -16.47 -6.86
CA PRO A 38 -11.22 -17.00 -8.09
C PRO A 38 -10.06 -16.12 -8.60
N GLY A 39 -8.89 -16.73 -8.79
CA GLY A 39 -7.69 -16.03 -9.23
C GLY A 39 -6.86 -15.37 -8.13
N LEU A 40 -7.26 -15.45 -6.86
CA LEU A 40 -6.49 -14.91 -5.74
C LEU A 40 -6.41 -15.90 -4.57
N SER A 41 -5.20 -16.27 -4.23
CA SER A 41 -4.94 -17.12 -3.07
C SER A 41 -3.65 -16.69 -2.35
N TYR A 42 -3.51 -17.14 -1.10
CA TYR A 42 -2.31 -16.87 -0.33
C TYR A 42 -1.89 -18.04 0.57
N VAL A 43 -0.64 -17.99 0.99
CA VAL A 43 -0.08 -18.85 2.04
C VAL A 43 0.67 -17.96 3.03
N ASP A 44 0.30 -18.05 4.32
CA ASP A 44 1.05 -17.40 5.39
C ASP A 44 2.19 -18.32 5.85
N SER A 45 3.43 -17.92 5.57
CA SER A 45 4.62 -18.60 6.10
C SER A 45 4.91 -18.17 7.54
N LEU A 46 4.41 -17.01 7.94
CA LEU A 46 4.44 -16.49 9.30
C LEU A 46 3.20 -15.63 9.55
N VAL A 47 2.43 -15.98 10.57
CA VAL A 47 1.35 -15.11 11.04
C VAL A 47 1.95 -14.08 11.99
N GLY A 48 1.78 -12.79 11.67
CA GLY A 48 2.25 -11.71 12.52
C GLY A 48 1.46 -11.62 13.83
N THR A 49 2.01 -10.89 14.80
CA THR A 49 1.39 -10.69 16.13
C THR A 49 0.95 -9.26 16.39
N GLY A 50 1.30 -8.32 15.48
CA GLY A 50 0.93 -6.91 15.60
C GLY A 50 -0.47 -6.59 15.10
N GLU A 51 -0.74 -5.30 14.88
CA GLU A 51 -2.02 -4.80 14.37
C GLU A 51 -2.37 -5.41 13.01
N GLU A 52 -3.66 -5.62 12.78
CA GLU A 52 -4.22 -6.23 11.57
C GLU A 52 -4.57 -5.17 10.53
N VAL A 53 -4.21 -5.43 9.26
CA VAL A 53 -4.52 -4.58 8.11
C VAL A 53 -6.01 -4.48 7.85
N LYS A 54 -6.52 -3.26 7.77
CA LYS A 54 -7.89 -2.92 7.39
C LYS A 54 -7.91 -2.04 6.14
N SER A 55 -9.06 -1.97 5.49
CA SER A 55 -9.25 -1.09 4.34
C SER A 55 -8.98 0.38 4.72
N GLY A 56 -8.16 1.04 3.90
CA GLY A 56 -7.77 2.43 4.12
C GLY A 56 -6.50 2.61 4.97
N ASP A 57 -5.99 1.56 5.60
CA ASP A 57 -4.71 1.64 6.30
C ASP A 57 -3.56 1.83 5.30
N TYR A 58 -2.60 2.66 5.67
CA TYR A 58 -1.30 2.65 4.99
C TYR A 58 -0.48 1.47 5.49
N VAL A 59 -0.06 0.62 4.55
CA VAL A 59 0.85 -0.49 4.85
C VAL A 59 2.27 -0.11 4.47
N LEU A 60 3.23 -0.56 5.28
CA LEU A 60 4.66 -0.53 5.00
C LEU A 60 5.11 -1.98 4.83
N ALA A 61 5.52 -2.35 3.60
CA ALA A 61 5.84 -3.73 3.30
C ALA A 61 7.08 -3.89 2.45
N HIS A 62 7.87 -4.91 2.75
CA HIS A 62 8.82 -5.45 1.79
C HIS A 62 8.16 -6.51 0.93
N TYR A 63 8.59 -6.59 -0.32
CA TYR A 63 8.11 -7.62 -1.25
C TYR A 63 9.18 -8.05 -2.25
N THR A 64 8.95 -9.23 -2.80
CA THR A 64 9.61 -9.70 -4.02
C THR A 64 8.56 -10.34 -4.92
N GLY A 65 8.56 -9.95 -6.21
CA GLY A 65 7.62 -10.42 -7.22
C GLY A 65 8.28 -11.30 -8.27
N TRP A 66 7.60 -12.41 -8.59
CA TRP A 66 8.01 -13.36 -9.62
C TRP A 66 6.87 -13.65 -10.61
N LEU A 67 7.24 -13.96 -11.84
CA LEU A 67 6.33 -14.63 -12.77
C LEU A 67 6.09 -16.05 -12.28
N GLN A 68 4.84 -16.54 -12.33
CA GLN A 68 4.57 -17.96 -12.14
C GLN A 68 4.90 -18.70 -13.42
N ILE A 69 5.63 -19.81 -13.30
CA ILE A 69 5.89 -20.75 -14.39
C ILE A 69 5.51 -22.17 -13.96
N GLU A 70 5.38 -23.07 -14.90
CA GLU A 70 5.22 -24.49 -14.63
C GLU A 70 6.61 -25.16 -14.55
N ASP A 71 6.85 -25.90 -13.48
CA ASP A 71 8.07 -26.72 -13.35
C ASP A 71 8.03 -27.87 -14.37
N GLU A 72 9.06 -28.00 -15.19
CA GLU A 72 9.11 -28.97 -16.31
C GLU A 72 8.93 -30.41 -15.86
N LYS A 73 9.44 -30.78 -14.67
CA LYS A 73 9.45 -32.17 -14.15
C LYS A 73 8.18 -32.49 -13.37
N THR A 74 7.77 -31.58 -12.47
CA THR A 74 6.66 -31.84 -11.55
C THR A 74 5.32 -31.39 -12.09
N LYS A 75 5.33 -30.55 -13.15
CA LYS A 75 4.14 -29.90 -13.71
C LYS A 75 3.38 -29.06 -12.70
N LYS A 76 4.06 -28.64 -11.62
CA LYS A 76 3.50 -27.77 -10.60
C LYS A 76 3.87 -26.31 -10.86
N PRO A 77 3.01 -25.37 -10.48
CA PRO A 77 3.33 -23.95 -10.54
C PRO A 77 4.43 -23.61 -9.53
N VAL A 78 5.45 -22.86 -10.00
CA VAL A 78 6.60 -22.41 -9.22
C VAL A 78 6.96 -20.97 -9.53
N LYS A 79 7.82 -20.36 -8.71
CA LYS A 79 8.41 -19.04 -8.96
C LYS A 79 9.39 -19.13 -10.11
N GLY A 80 9.15 -18.36 -11.16
CA GLY A 80 10.03 -18.19 -12.31
C GLY A 80 10.95 -16.96 -12.16
N ASN A 81 11.00 -16.12 -13.19
CA ASN A 81 11.83 -14.92 -13.20
C ASN A 81 11.34 -13.89 -12.18
N LYS A 82 12.27 -13.41 -11.35
CA LYS A 82 12.03 -12.23 -10.49
C LYS A 82 11.92 -11.00 -11.39
N PHE A 83 10.86 -10.19 -11.19
CA PHE A 83 10.67 -8.98 -11.97
C PHE A 83 10.81 -7.70 -11.14
N ASP A 84 10.59 -7.75 -9.84
CA ASP A 84 10.76 -6.59 -8.95
C ASP A 84 10.98 -7.03 -7.50
N SER A 85 11.70 -6.20 -6.72
CA SER A 85 11.86 -6.39 -5.29
C SER A 85 12.19 -5.08 -4.57
N SER A 86 11.47 -4.80 -3.49
CA SER A 86 11.79 -3.69 -2.59
C SER A 86 13.09 -3.94 -1.80
N LEU A 87 13.46 -5.22 -1.62
CA LEU A 87 14.70 -5.59 -0.94
C LEU A 87 15.95 -5.21 -1.75
N ASP A 88 15.87 -5.24 -3.09
CA ASP A 88 16.97 -4.80 -3.96
C ASP A 88 17.24 -3.29 -3.83
N ARG A 89 16.21 -2.52 -3.46
CA ARG A 89 16.30 -1.07 -3.22
C ARG A 89 16.62 -0.72 -1.77
N GLY A 90 16.48 -1.68 -0.85
CA GLY A 90 16.64 -1.48 0.59
C GLY A 90 15.51 -0.68 1.25
N ASP A 91 14.43 -0.41 0.51
CA ASP A 91 13.30 0.42 0.95
C ASP A 91 11.98 -0.33 0.84
N PRO A 92 11.18 -0.41 1.95
CA PRO A 92 9.83 -0.91 1.87
C PRO A 92 8.94 0.06 1.06
N ILE A 93 7.87 -0.47 0.49
CA ILE A 93 6.84 0.36 -0.15
C ILE A 93 5.77 0.74 0.87
N ALA A 94 5.30 2.00 0.80
CA ALA A 94 4.15 2.49 1.56
C ALA A 94 3.00 2.82 0.61
N PHE A 95 1.78 2.32 0.89
CA PHE A 95 0.58 2.60 0.09
C PHE A 95 -0.69 2.32 0.90
N PRO A 96 -1.82 2.99 0.55
CA PRO A 96 -3.11 2.72 1.18
C PRO A 96 -3.76 1.46 0.59
N VAL A 97 -4.13 0.50 1.45
CA VAL A 97 -4.79 -0.75 1.05
C VAL A 97 -6.28 -0.52 0.77
N GLY A 98 -6.81 -1.18 -0.27
CA GLY A 98 -8.22 -1.12 -0.62
C GLY A 98 -8.64 0.16 -1.32
N SER A 99 -7.68 0.91 -1.85
CA SER A 99 -7.90 2.22 -2.49
C SER A 99 -7.70 2.22 -4.01
N GLY A 100 -7.32 1.07 -4.60
CA GLY A 100 -6.97 0.99 -6.03
C GLY A 100 -5.60 1.59 -6.37
N PHE A 101 -4.76 1.87 -5.38
CA PHE A 101 -3.41 2.40 -5.60
C PHE A 101 -2.45 1.33 -6.12
N VAL A 102 -2.72 0.09 -5.80
CA VAL A 102 -1.97 -1.10 -6.23
C VAL A 102 -2.88 -2.04 -7.02
N ILE A 103 -2.32 -3.10 -7.61
CA ILE A 103 -3.12 -4.12 -8.32
C ILE A 103 -4.19 -4.72 -7.38
N PRO A 104 -5.38 -5.07 -7.91
CA PRO A 104 -6.49 -5.58 -7.09
C PRO A 104 -6.13 -6.77 -6.21
N GLY A 105 -5.23 -7.64 -6.69
CA GLY A 105 -4.74 -8.79 -5.92
C GLY A 105 -4.00 -8.40 -4.64
N TRP A 106 -3.33 -7.25 -4.60
CA TRP A 106 -2.69 -6.73 -3.40
C TRP A 106 -3.71 -6.09 -2.46
N ASP A 107 -4.60 -5.24 -2.99
CA ASP A 107 -5.64 -4.57 -2.20
C ASP A 107 -6.50 -5.56 -1.41
N LYS A 108 -6.82 -6.70 -2.02
CA LYS A 108 -7.59 -7.78 -1.38
C LYS A 108 -6.71 -8.74 -0.59
N GLY A 109 -5.53 -9.07 -1.13
CA GLY A 109 -4.66 -10.11 -0.59
C GLY A 109 -3.94 -9.75 0.70
N LEU A 110 -3.79 -8.45 1.01
CA LEU A 110 -3.15 -7.99 2.26
C LEU A 110 -4.14 -7.83 3.42
N MET A 111 -5.44 -7.81 3.15
CA MET A 111 -6.45 -7.70 4.19
C MET A 111 -6.31 -8.81 5.22
N GLY A 112 -6.45 -8.44 6.50
CA GLY A 112 -6.32 -9.38 7.62
C GLY A 112 -4.88 -9.83 7.94
N MET A 113 -3.89 -9.36 7.18
CA MET A 113 -2.48 -9.63 7.50
C MET A 113 -2.06 -8.81 8.73
N LYS A 114 -1.23 -9.38 9.60
CA LYS A 114 -0.77 -8.71 10.83
C LYS A 114 0.68 -8.25 10.71
N ILE A 115 1.02 -7.14 11.36
CA ILE A 115 2.39 -6.63 11.41
C ILE A 115 3.35 -7.75 11.89
N GLY A 116 4.48 -7.88 11.21
CA GLY A 116 5.48 -8.94 11.40
C GLY A 116 5.16 -10.22 10.62
N GLY A 117 4.01 -10.30 9.96
CA GLY A 117 3.60 -11.44 9.15
C GLY A 117 4.35 -11.53 7.82
N LYS A 118 4.38 -12.76 7.26
CA LYS A 118 4.90 -13.04 5.92
C LYS A 118 3.89 -13.86 5.15
N ARG A 119 3.53 -13.36 3.98
CA ARG A 119 2.49 -13.90 3.09
C ARG A 119 3.02 -14.05 1.69
N THR A 120 2.76 -15.19 1.06
CA THR A 120 2.92 -15.36 -0.37
C THR A 120 1.56 -15.21 -1.03
N LEU A 121 1.39 -14.23 -1.93
CA LEU A 121 0.20 -14.06 -2.76
C LEU A 121 0.42 -14.71 -4.12
N ILE A 122 -0.64 -15.35 -4.63
CA ILE A 122 -0.72 -15.86 -6.00
C ILE A 122 -1.88 -15.16 -6.67
N ILE A 123 -1.59 -14.40 -7.72
CA ILE A 123 -2.51 -13.45 -8.33
C ILE A 123 -2.63 -13.74 -9.82
N ALA A 124 -3.84 -14.12 -10.26
CA ALA A 124 -4.14 -14.32 -11.67
C ALA A 124 -4.09 -12.99 -12.45
N PRO A 125 -3.91 -13.04 -13.78
CA PRO A 125 -3.76 -11.85 -14.62
C PRO A 125 -4.86 -10.81 -14.41
N GLU A 126 -6.12 -11.24 -14.25
CA GLU A 126 -7.30 -10.38 -14.13
C GLU A 126 -7.27 -9.49 -12.87
N LEU A 127 -6.51 -9.91 -11.86
CA LEU A 127 -6.30 -9.17 -10.60
C LEU A 127 -4.91 -8.52 -10.53
N ALA A 128 -4.17 -8.56 -11.63
CA ALA A 128 -2.82 -8.01 -11.79
C ALA A 128 -2.75 -7.07 -12.99
N TYR A 129 -2.02 -7.44 -14.05
CA TYR A 129 -1.79 -6.59 -15.24
C TYR A 129 -2.52 -7.08 -16.50
N GLY A 130 -3.37 -8.10 -16.38
CA GLY A 130 -4.29 -8.56 -17.42
C GLY A 130 -3.64 -8.95 -18.74
N VAL A 131 -4.39 -8.68 -19.81
CA VAL A 131 -4.01 -9.01 -21.19
C VAL A 131 -2.88 -8.12 -21.74
N ASP A 132 -2.65 -6.97 -21.12
CA ASP A 132 -1.60 -6.03 -21.56
C ASP A 132 -0.24 -6.36 -20.94
N GLY A 133 -0.25 -6.94 -19.71
CA GLY A 133 0.97 -7.13 -18.94
C GLY A 133 1.63 -5.80 -18.56
N ARG A 134 2.96 -5.85 -18.34
CA ARG A 134 3.81 -4.66 -18.12
C ARG A 134 5.16 -4.87 -18.82
N PRO A 135 5.19 -4.80 -20.15
CA PRO A 135 6.43 -5.01 -20.90
C PRO A 135 7.56 -4.06 -20.50
N PRO A 136 8.84 -4.47 -20.58
CA PRO A 136 9.30 -5.78 -21.04
C PRO A 136 9.35 -6.87 -19.94
N VAL A 137 9.00 -6.54 -18.68
CA VAL A 137 9.28 -7.39 -17.51
C VAL A 137 8.14 -8.35 -17.13
N ILE A 138 6.88 -7.98 -17.41
CA ILE A 138 5.71 -8.82 -17.14
C ILE A 138 4.95 -9.05 -18.46
N PRO A 139 5.03 -10.27 -19.02
CA PRO A 139 4.26 -10.61 -20.23
C PRO A 139 2.75 -10.51 -20.02
N ALA A 140 2.02 -10.41 -21.13
CA ALA A 140 0.56 -10.51 -21.12
C ALA A 140 0.08 -11.81 -20.46
N ASN A 141 -1.05 -11.75 -19.79
CA ASN A 141 -1.69 -12.92 -19.15
C ASN A 141 -0.80 -13.66 -18.15
N SER A 142 0.09 -12.95 -17.45
CA SER A 142 0.99 -13.56 -16.46
C SER A 142 0.31 -13.70 -15.10
N THR A 143 0.32 -14.88 -14.53
CA THR A 143 0.06 -15.08 -13.09
C THR A 143 1.30 -14.66 -12.30
N LEU A 144 1.10 -13.90 -11.24
CA LEU A 144 2.18 -13.35 -10.42
C LEU A 144 2.23 -14.01 -9.05
N ILE A 145 3.44 -14.16 -8.51
CA ILE A 145 3.67 -14.60 -7.14
C ILE A 145 4.43 -13.49 -6.42
N PHE A 146 3.93 -13.09 -5.25
CA PHE A 146 4.61 -12.11 -4.39
C PHE A 146 4.85 -12.68 -3.01
N ASP A 147 6.11 -12.68 -2.57
CA ASP A 147 6.40 -12.81 -1.14
C ASP A 147 6.37 -11.43 -0.50
N ILE A 148 5.57 -11.27 0.54
CA ILE A 148 5.33 -10.00 1.22
C ILE A 148 5.65 -10.16 2.70
N SER A 149 6.40 -9.19 3.24
CA SER A 149 6.64 -9.05 4.67
C SER A 149 6.05 -7.74 5.14
N LEU A 150 5.04 -7.78 5.99
CA LEU A 150 4.40 -6.59 6.54
C LEU A 150 5.26 -6.03 7.67
N VAL A 151 5.83 -4.85 7.46
CA VAL A 151 6.74 -4.17 8.39
C VAL A 151 5.98 -3.32 9.39
N GLY A 152 4.92 -2.62 8.95
CA GLY A 152 4.17 -1.72 9.80
C GLY A 152 2.91 -1.17 9.15
N LEU A 153 2.13 -0.46 9.98
CA LEU A 153 0.97 0.34 9.58
C LEU A 153 1.22 1.78 10.04
N PRO A 154 2.00 2.57 9.27
CA PRO A 154 2.30 3.94 9.63
C PRO A 154 1.02 4.78 9.65
N LYS A 155 0.90 5.64 10.67
CA LYS A 155 -0.26 6.51 10.87
C LYS A 155 0.20 7.96 10.97
N VAL A 156 -0.66 8.87 10.52
CA VAL A 156 -0.54 10.30 10.80
C VAL A 156 -1.20 10.57 12.14
N ASP A 157 -0.51 11.27 13.04
CA ASP A 157 -1.13 11.80 14.24
C ASP A 157 -1.85 13.11 13.88
N VAL A 158 -3.18 13.09 13.95
CA VAL A 158 -4.05 14.23 13.60
C VAL A 158 -4.56 14.87 14.88
N GLN A 159 -4.03 16.04 15.21
CA GLN A 159 -4.41 16.81 16.40
C GLN A 159 -5.32 17.96 15.99
N VAL A 160 -6.64 17.77 16.11
CA VAL A 160 -7.61 18.84 15.82
C VAL A 160 -7.52 19.92 16.89
N GLN A 161 -7.19 21.15 16.46
CA GLN A 161 -7.09 22.33 17.32
C GLN A 161 -8.40 23.13 17.31
N GLN A 162 -9.08 23.15 16.17
CA GLN A 162 -10.40 23.77 15.99
C GLN A 162 -11.21 22.91 15.03
N GLU A 163 -12.37 22.45 15.48
CA GLU A 163 -13.31 21.70 14.63
C GLU A 163 -14.02 22.64 13.65
N GLY A 164 -14.04 22.25 12.36
CA GLY A 164 -14.83 22.90 11.34
C GLY A 164 -16.29 22.46 11.37
N THR A 165 -17.16 23.23 10.73
CA THR A 165 -18.61 22.95 10.64
C THR A 165 -19.09 22.68 9.22
N GLY A 166 -18.20 22.81 8.21
CA GLY A 166 -18.56 22.64 6.81
C GLY A 166 -18.56 21.16 6.36
N ALA A 167 -18.55 20.97 5.04
CA ALA A 167 -18.54 19.64 4.42
C ALA A 167 -17.31 18.81 4.81
N VAL A 168 -17.48 17.48 4.82
CA VAL A 168 -16.43 16.52 5.15
C VAL A 168 -15.61 16.19 3.91
N ALA A 169 -14.29 16.24 4.00
CA ALA A 169 -13.37 15.89 2.94
C ALA A 169 -13.31 14.37 2.72
N ALA A 170 -13.48 13.95 1.47
CA ALA A 170 -13.43 12.57 1.03
C ALA A 170 -12.47 12.40 -0.17
N PRO A 171 -11.93 11.18 -0.40
CA PRO A 171 -11.14 10.92 -1.59
C PRO A 171 -11.89 11.29 -2.88
N GLY A 172 -11.18 11.95 -3.81
CA GLY A 172 -11.73 12.49 -5.05
C GLY A 172 -12.19 13.94 -4.96
N ASP A 173 -12.33 14.52 -3.77
CA ASP A 173 -12.68 15.93 -3.61
C ASP A 173 -11.50 16.83 -4.02
N GLN A 174 -11.80 17.91 -4.74
CA GLN A 174 -10.87 19.02 -4.89
C GLN A 174 -10.94 19.91 -3.65
N ILE A 175 -9.85 19.96 -2.90
CA ILE A 175 -9.77 20.71 -1.65
C ILE A 175 -8.77 21.85 -1.74
N ALA A 176 -8.98 22.89 -0.91
CA ALA A 176 -8.06 24.00 -0.71
C ALA A 176 -7.64 24.05 0.76
N VAL A 177 -6.32 24.10 1.00
CA VAL A 177 -5.73 24.00 2.33
C VAL A 177 -4.72 25.14 2.53
N HIS A 178 -4.87 25.91 3.60
CA HIS A 178 -3.75 26.69 4.12
C HIS A 178 -2.89 25.79 4.99
N TYR A 179 -1.57 25.96 4.92
CA TYR A 179 -0.64 25.17 5.72
C TYR A 179 0.65 25.92 6.04
N THR A 180 1.29 25.46 7.12
CA THR A 180 2.70 25.72 7.42
C THR A 180 3.37 24.39 7.72
N GLY A 181 4.39 24.04 6.95
CA GLY A 181 5.17 22.80 7.08
C GLY A 181 6.52 23.07 7.75
N SER A 182 6.84 22.25 8.74
CA SER A 182 8.09 22.29 9.50
C SER A 182 8.63 20.88 9.73
N LEU A 183 9.91 20.76 10.00
CA LEU A 183 10.49 19.52 10.48
C LEU A 183 9.91 19.19 11.86
N TRP A 184 9.66 17.90 12.13
CA TRP A 184 9.29 17.41 13.44
C TRP A 184 10.49 16.70 14.06
N LYS A 185 10.98 17.18 15.18
CA LYS A 185 12.18 16.63 15.82
C LYS A 185 12.01 16.61 17.33
N ASP A 186 12.31 15.45 17.93
CA ASP A 186 12.31 15.27 19.40
C ASP A 186 11.02 15.71 20.09
N GLY A 187 9.86 15.51 19.40
CA GLY A 187 8.54 15.90 19.92
C GLY A 187 8.22 17.40 19.79
N ALA A 188 9.00 18.16 19.03
CA ALA A 188 8.82 19.60 18.86
C ALA A 188 8.83 20.03 17.38
N VAL A 189 8.18 21.19 17.12
CA VAL A 189 8.21 21.88 15.83
C VAL A 189 9.59 22.47 15.62
N GLY A 190 10.26 22.07 14.54
CA GLY A 190 11.58 22.52 14.12
C GLY A 190 11.53 23.61 13.06
N GLU A 191 12.50 23.58 12.15
CA GLU A 191 12.64 24.56 11.07
C GLU A 191 11.48 24.49 10.09
N LYS A 192 10.89 25.68 9.79
CA LYS A 192 9.87 25.85 8.74
C LYS A 192 10.53 25.68 7.38
N PHE A 193 9.93 24.87 6.51
CA PHE A 193 10.43 24.69 5.15
C PHE A 193 9.48 25.21 4.06
N ASP A 194 8.17 25.31 4.33
CA ASP A 194 7.20 25.88 3.37
C ASP A 194 5.94 26.36 4.06
N SER A 195 5.27 27.34 3.44
CA SER A 195 3.94 27.79 3.89
C SER A 195 3.14 28.41 2.74
N SER A 196 1.87 28.04 2.65
CA SER A 196 0.91 28.70 1.75
C SER A 196 0.59 30.13 2.18
N LEU A 197 0.74 30.42 3.48
CA LEU A 197 0.49 31.77 4.02
C LEU A 197 1.52 32.78 3.51
N ASP A 198 2.75 32.34 3.25
CA ASP A 198 3.83 33.19 2.67
C ASP A 198 3.48 33.61 1.22
N ARG A 199 2.63 32.84 0.54
CA ARG A 199 2.16 33.11 -0.83
C ARG A 199 0.79 33.82 -0.87
N GLY A 200 0.08 33.84 0.25
CA GLY A 200 -1.24 34.46 0.36
C GLY A 200 -2.40 33.67 -0.26
N GLU A 201 -2.12 32.44 -0.77
CA GLU A 201 -3.13 31.63 -1.44
C GLU A 201 -3.12 30.19 -0.90
N PRO A 202 -4.32 29.54 -0.71
CA PRO A 202 -4.39 28.16 -0.28
C PRO A 202 -3.91 27.21 -1.40
N PHE A 203 -3.29 26.13 -1.02
CA PHE A 203 -2.86 25.07 -1.95
C PHE A 203 -4.07 24.19 -2.32
N ARG A 204 -4.27 23.97 -3.63
CA ARG A 204 -5.39 23.21 -4.18
C ARG A 204 -4.92 21.91 -4.80
N PHE A 205 -5.58 20.80 -4.48
CA PHE A 205 -5.30 19.49 -5.04
C PHE A 205 -6.49 18.55 -4.88
N THR A 206 -6.45 17.38 -5.56
CA THR A 206 -7.46 16.33 -5.41
C THR A 206 -7.02 15.35 -4.31
N LEU A 207 -7.81 15.26 -3.24
CA LEU A 207 -7.53 14.38 -2.11
C LEU A 207 -7.56 12.91 -2.53
N GLY A 208 -6.55 12.15 -2.11
CA GLY A 208 -6.44 10.71 -2.41
C GLY A 208 -5.99 10.38 -3.84
N ALA A 209 -5.61 11.38 -4.65
CA ALA A 209 -5.10 11.17 -6.00
C ALA A 209 -3.58 10.98 -6.08
N GLY A 210 -2.88 10.92 -4.93
CA GLY A 210 -1.41 10.81 -4.89
C GLY A 210 -0.68 12.04 -5.42
N MET A 211 -1.33 13.20 -5.44
CA MET A 211 -0.75 14.48 -5.87
C MET A 211 0.12 15.12 -4.79
N VAL A 212 -0.02 14.63 -3.56
CA VAL A 212 0.67 15.11 -2.35
C VAL A 212 1.34 13.94 -1.63
N ILE A 213 2.12 14.21 -0.59
CA ILE A 213 2.69 13.15 0.23
C ILE A 213 1.59 12.29 0.88
N PRO A 214 1.82 10.97 1.06
CA PRO A 214 0.84 10.05 1.63
C PRO A 214 0.23 10.53 2.94
N GLY A 215 1.03 11.18 3.78
CA GLY A 215 0.58 11.73 5.05
C GLY A 215 -0.50 12.82 4.93
N TRP A 216 -0.53 13.58 3.84
CA TRP A 216 -1.59 14.54 3.58
C TRP A 216 -2.88 13.87 3.14
N ASP A 217 -2.80 12.91 2.20
CA ASP A 217 -3.96 12.13 1.77
C ASP A 217 -4.60 11.36 2.93
N ALA A 218 -3.78 10.89 3.89
CA ALA A 218 -4.26 10.23 5.10
C ALA A 218 -4.85 11.21 6.12
N GLY A 219 -4.10 12.29 6.43
CA GLY A 219 -4.40 13.18 7.56
C GLY A 219 -5.52 14.17 7.30
N LEU A 220 -5.80 14.52 6.03
CA LEU A 220 -6.87 15.47 5.68
C LEU A 220 -8.21 14.78 5.42
N ARG A 221 -8.21 13.47 5.19
CA ARG A 221 -9.45 12.69 5.01
C ARG A 221 -10.32 12.78 6.27
N GLY A 222 -11.60 13.09 6.08
CA GLY A 222 -12.55 13.16 7.16
C GLY A 222 -12.58 14.50 7.91
N LEU A 223 -11.64 15.41 7.64
CA LEU A 223 -11.71 16.77 8.18
C LEU A 223 -12.87 17.53 7.54
N LYS A 224 -13.46 18.45 8.32
CA LYS A 224 -14.52 19.37 7.84
C LYS A 224 -13.94 20.69 7.39
N VAL A 225 -14.56 21.33 6.42
CA VAL A 225 -14.22 22.72 6.07
C VAL A 225 -14.29 23.62 7.30
N GLY A 226 -13.24 24.42 7.52
CA GLY A 226 -13.03 25.27 8.70
C GLY A 226 -12.23 24.59 9.82
N THR A 227 -11.88 23.29 9.67
CA THR A 227 -11.02 22.61 10.66
C THR A 227 -9.59 23.14 10.59
N LYS A 228 -9.03 23.44 11.78
CA LYS A 228 -7.59 23.67 11.97
C LYS A 228 -7.02 22.46 12.73
N ALA A 229 -5.98 21.86 12.16
CA ALA A 229 -5.37 20.68 12.73
C ALA A 229 -3.84 20.70 12.58
N ARG A 230 -3.18 19.98 13.46
CA ARG A 230 -1.77 19.63 13.32
C ARG A 230 -1.66 18.20 12.84
N LEU A 231 -0.93 17.98 11.76
CA LEU A 231 -0.62 16.67 11.23
C LEU A 231 0.84 16.35 11.54
N ILE A 232 1.11 15.34 12.36
CA ILE A 232 2.47 14.83 12.57
C ILE A 232 2.62 13.60 11.69
N ILE A 233 3.52 13.67 10.73
CA ILE A 233 3.66 12.73 9.63
C ILE A 233 5.00 12.03 9.73
N PRO A 234 5.04 10.70 9.96
CA PRO A 234 6.29 9.95 9.95
C PRO A 234 6.94 10.03 8.56
N SER A 235 8.26 10.02 8.51
CA SER A 235 9.05 10.20 7.28
C SER A 235 8.61 9.29 6.13
N VAL A 236 8.22 8.06 6.43
CA VAL A 236 7.75 7.06 5.45
C VAL A 236 6.43 7.46 4.75
N LEU A 237 5.63 8.32 5.34
CA LEU A 237 4.44 8.93 4.73
C LEU A 237 4.72 10.37 4.22
N GLY A 238 5.96 10.82 4.34
CA GLY A 238 6.49 12.09 3.83
C GLY A 238 7.42 11.87 2.65
N TYR A 239 8.67 12.30 2.80
CA TYR A 239 9.71 12.22 1.76
C TYR A 239 10.71 11.06 1.96
N GLY A 240 10.54 10.25 3.01
CA GLY A 240 11.29 9.03 3.29
C GLY A 240 12.81 9.22 3.34
N LYS A 241 13.53 8.18 2.94
CA LYS A 241 15.01 8.15 2.94
C LYS A 241 15.66 9.14 1.97
N ARG A 242 14.92 9.72 1.04
CA ARG A 242 15.45 10.66 0.08
C ARG A 242 15.41 12.11 0.58
N GLY A 243 14.47 12.44 1.44
CA GLY A 243 14.15 13.82 1.73
C GLY A 243 13.82 14.59 0.45
N THR A 244 14.15 15.89 0.41
CA THR A 244 14.10 16.70 -0.83
C THR A 244 15.52 17.00 -1.28
N PRO A 245 16.05 16.31 -2.32
CA PRO A 245 17.43 16.50 -2.77
C PRO A 245 17.72 17.96 -3.13
N GLY A 246 18.70 18.58 -2.44
CA GLY A 246 19.01 20.00 -2.59
C GLY A 246 17.99 20.95 -1.97
N GLY A 247 16.95 20.43 -1.33
CA GLY A 247 15.90 21.19 -0.65
C GLY A 247 16.04 21.15 0.88
N PRO A 248 15.04 21.70 1.59
CA PRO A 248 15.12 21.93 3.03
C PRO A 248 14.79 20.71 3.91
N ILE A 249 14.34 19.58 3.33
CA ILE A 249 13.94 18.42 4.11
C ILE A 249 15.01 17.33 4.01
N PRO A 250 15.73 17.05 5.12
CA PRO A 250 16.73 15.98 5.17
C PRO A 250 16.11 14.58 4.98
N PRO A 251 16.93 13.56 4.64
CA PRO A 251 16.52 12.17 4.68
C PRO A 251 15.93 11.77 6.04
N ASP A 252 14.95 10.85 6.00
CA ASP A 252 14.30 10.24 7.17
C ASP A 252 13.70 11.25 8.17
N SER A 253 13.31 12.45 7.70
CA SER A 253 12.73 13.49 8.55
C SER A 253 11.23 13.28 8.72
N ASP A 254 10.79 13.20 9.97
CA ASP A 254 9.37 13.36 10.30
C ASP A 254 8.97 14.82 10.10
N LEU A 255 7.71 15.04 9.72
CA LEU A 255 7.20 16.35 9.37
C LEU A 255 6.03 16.73 10.26
N VAL A 256 5.85 18.02 10.45
CA VAL A 256 4.64 18.56 11.06
C VAL A 256 4.05 19.63 10.15
N PHE A 257 2.73 19.56 9.97
CA PHE A 257 1.97 20.57 9.24
C PHE A 257 0.85 21.10 10.12
N ASP A 258 0.84 22.40 10.35
CA ASP A 258 -0.35 23.09 10.83
C ASP A 258 -1.18 23.42 9.59
N VAL A 259 -2.41 22.89 9.52
CA VAL A 259 -3.28 22.97 8.34
C VAL A 259 -4.63 23.60 8.69
N GLU A 260 -5.23 24.29 7.72
CA GLU A 260 -6.63 24.73 7.74
C GLU A 260 -7.32 24.29 6.45
N LEU A 261 -8.34 23.45 6.54
CA LEU A 261 -9.16 23.10 5.40
C LEU A 261 -10.14 24.23 5.08
N VAL A 262 -9.86 24.97 4.01
CA VAL A 262 -10.58 26.20 3.67
C VAL A 262 -11.82 25.92 2.83
N GLU A 263 -11.72 24.98 1.87
CA GLU A 263 -12.76 24.78 0.87
C GLU A 263 -12.74 23.34 0.34
N ILE A 264 -13.92 22.84 0.00
CA ILE A 264 -14.13 21.68 -0.87
C ILE A 264 -14.94 22.17 -2.06
N ALA A 265 -14.38 22.05 -3.28
CA ALA A 265 -15.05 22.56 -4.48
C ALA A 265 -16.39 21.84 -4.72
N GLY A 266 -17.46 22.62 -4.89
CA GLY A 266 -18.80 22.10 -5.17
C GLY A 266 -19.57 21.54 -3.96
N LYS A 267 -19.07 21.75 -2.75
CA LYS A 267 -19.76 21.36 -1.49
C LYS A 267 -19.96 22.54 -0.56
#